data_f08bfce083e6c16091c625186417952f
#
_entry.id   f08bfce083e6c16091c625186417952f
#
_cell.length_a   1.000
_cell.length_b   1.000
_cell.length_c   1.000
_cell.angle_alpha   90.00
_cell.angle_beta   90.00
_cell.angle_gamma   90.00
#
_symmetry.space_group_name_H-M   'P 1'
#
loop_
_entity.id
_entity.type
_entity.pdbx_description
1 polymer ?
#
loop_
_entity_poly.entity_id
_entity_poly.type
_entity_poly.pdbx_seq_one_letter_code
_entity_poly.pdbx_strand_id
1 'polypeptide(L)'
;PLLGICRGLQEMNVAFGGTLHPEIRELPGRVNHRMPRTETGEIHPDHEVVFGDRHDVHLTPGGAFARMLGKETIRVNSLHGQGILEPGKRVVVEGVAEDGTIEAIRIADAAGFALGVQWHAEYDPQRNPINRALFRAFGEAVATFKRAA
;
A
#
# COMPACT_ATOMS: atom_id res chain seq x y z
N PRO A 1 4.67 1.30 16.80
CA PRO A 1 4.12 0.82 15.53
C PRO A 1 3.86 1.97 14.56
N LEU A 2 4.05 1.71 13.27
CA LEU A 2 3.86 2.66 12.18
C LEU A 2 3.09 1.97 11.05
N LEU A 3 2.04 2.61 10.53
CA LEU A 3 1.33 2.23 9.32
C LEU A 3 1.32 3.42 8.36
N GLY A 4 2.00 3.29 7.21
CA GLY A 4 1.97 4.28 6.13
C GLY A 4 0.92 3.93 5.08
N ILE A 5 0.01 4.84 4.75
CA ILE A 5 -1.02 4.64 3.72
C ILE A 5 -0.77 5.63 2.59
N CYS A 6 -0.75 5.16 1.35
CA CYS A 6 -0.53 5.90 0.11
C CYS A 6 0.70 6.82 0.22
N ARG A 7 0.52 8.10 0.44
CA ARG A 7 1.60 9.06 0.68
C ARG A 7 2.49 8.66 1.87
N GLY A 8 1.91 8.05 2.91
CA GLY A 8 2.67 7.56 4.06
C GLY A 8 3.68 6.48 3.70
N LEU A 9 3.33 5.52 2.83
CA LEU A 9 4.29 4.55 2.27
C LEU A 9 5.42 5.25 1.52
N GLN A 10 5.11 6.26 0.71
CA GLN A 10 6.09 7.01 -0.06
C GLN A 10 7.04 7.80 0.86
N GLU A 11 6.51 8.44 1.89
CA GLU A 11 7.30 9.15 2.91
C GLU A 11 8.19 8.20 3.71
N MET A 12 7.70 7.00 4.05
CA MET A 12 8.53 5.95 4.66
C MET A 12 9.70 5.58 3.75
N ASN A 13 9.47 5.38 2.45
CA ASN A 13 10.52 5.07 1.50
C ASN A 13 11.60 6.15 1.44
N VAL A 14 11.20 7.41 1.31
CA VAL A 14 12.12 8.56 1.25
C VAL A 14 12.90 8.72 2.56
N ALA A 15 12.27 8.51 3.72
CA ALA A 15 12.94 8.58 5.02
C ALA A 15 14.09 7.57 5.15
N PHE A 16 14.04 6.44 4.43
CA PHE A 16 15.10 5.45 4.35
C PHE A 16 16.01 5.57 3.11
N GLY A 17 15.93 6.73 2.42
CA GLY A 17 16.81 7.06 1.29
C GLY A 17 16.38 6.51 -0.05
N GLY A 18 15.15 6.05 -0.18
CA GLY A 18 14.56 5.67 -1.45
C GLY A 18 14.10 6.87 -2.27
N THR A 19 13.74 6.62 -3.53
CA THR A 19 13.28 7.64 -4.47
C THR A 19 11.86 7.37 -4.95
N LEU A 20 11.22 8.43 -5.47
CA LEU A 20 9.86 8.38 -6.01
C LEU A 20 9.87 8.81 -7.48
N HIS A 21 8.93 8.27 -8.26
CA HIS A 21 8.58 8.79 -9.58
C HIS A 21 7.27 9.58 -9.47
N PRO A 22 7.22 10.83 -9.95
CA PRO A 22 6.03 11.69 -9.80
C PRO A 22 4.82 11.19 -10.61
N GLU A 23 5.07 10.45 -11.70
CA GLU A 23 4.06 9.93 -12.63
C GLU A 23 4.39 8.51 -13.03
N ILE A 24 3.98 7.53 -12.23
CA ILE A 24 4.28 6.10 -12.47
C ILE A 24 3.87 5.64 -13.88
N ARG A 25 2.74 6.11 -14.39
CA ARG A 25 2.23 5.77 -15.74
C ARG A 25 3.15 6.16 -16.90
N GLU A 26 4.14 7.04 -16.66
CA GLU A 26 5.12 7.44 -17.67
C GLU A 26 6.28 6.45 -17.79
N LEU A 27 6.41 5.54 -16.82
CA LEU A 27 7.40 4.48 -16.89
C LEU A 27 6.95 3.37 -17.85
N PRO A 28 7.89 2.75 -18.59
CA PRO A 28 7.55 1.67 -19.52
C PRO A 28 6.82 0.51 -18.84
N GLY A 29 5.71 0.08 -19.44
CA GLY A 29 4.91 -1.06 -18.95
C GLY A 29 4.00 -0.75 -17.76
N ARG A 30 4.02 0.47 -17.21
CA ARG A 30 3.16 0.86 -16.11
C ARG A 30 1.76 1.28 -16.57
N VAL A 31 0.76 0.98 -15.76
CA VAL A 31 -0.62 1.41 -16.00
C VAL A 31 -0.93 2.72 -15.25
N ASN A 32 -2.10 3.28 -15.49
CA ASN A 32 -2.55 4.47 -14.79
C ASN A 32 -3.16 4.11 -13.43
N HIS A 33 -2.43 4.37 -12.37
CA HIS A 33 -2.83 4.16 -10.97
C HIS A 33 -3.65 5.32 -10.38
N ARG A 34 -3.87 6.38 -11.13
CA ARG A 34 -4.63 7.54 -10.66
C ARG A 34 -6.10 7.24 -10.45
N MET A 35 -6.71 8.05 -9.62
CA MET A 35 -8.15 8.08 -9.37
C MET A 35 -8.94 8.05 -10.68
N PRO A 36 -10.00 7.22 -10.79
CA PRO A 36 -10.90 7.18 -11.93
C PRO A 36 -11.51 8.53 -12.23
N ARG A 37 -11.57 8.85 -13.53
CA ARG A 37 -12.17 10.08 -14.03
C ARG A 37 -13.27 9.75 -15.03
N THR A 38 -14.20 10.68 -15.20
CA THR A 38 -15.20 10.67 -16.27
C THR A 38 -14.56 10.91 -17.64
N GLU A 39 -15.32 10.71 -18.70
CA GLU A 39 -14.88 11.05 -20.07
C GLU A 39 -14.53 12.56 -20.23
N THR A 40 -15.13 13.42 -19.42
CA THR A 40 -14.86 14.85 -19.37
C THR A 40 -13.61 15.22 -18.52
N GLY A 41 -12.96 14.22 -17.91
CA GLY A 41 -11.74 14.41 -17.11
C GLY A 41 -11.98 14.82 -15.65
N GLU A 42 -13.23 14.92 -15.21
CA GLU A 42 -13.59 15.18 -13.82
C GLU A 42 -13.44 13.92 -12.96
N ILE A 43 -13.29 14.07 -11.63
CA ILE A 43 -13.31 12.93 -10.72
C ILE A 43 -14.66 12.22 -10.86
N HIS A 44 -14.63 10.89 -10.94
CA HIS A 44 -15.86 10.10 -11.05
C HIS A 44 -16.76 10.37 -9.84
N PRO A 45 -18.07 10.66 -10.03
CA PRO A 45 -18.97 11.04 -8.94
C PRO A 45 -19.33 9.87 -8.01
N ASP A 46 -19.20 8.64 -8.49
CA ASP A 46 -19.49 7.44 -7.71
C ASP A 46 -18.25 7.02 -6.89
N HIS A 47 -18.40 7.08 -5.58
CA HIS A 47 -17.33 6.68 -4.64
C HIS A 47 -16.98 5.19 -4.74
N GLU A 48 -17.93 4.31 -5.07
CA GLU A 48 -17.65 2.88 -5.26
C GLU A 48 -16.77 2.65 -6.50
N VAL A 49 -16.88 3.50 -7.52
CA VAL A 49 -15.99 3.49 -8.69
C VAL A 49 -14.61 4.05 -8.31
N VAL A 50 -14.58 5.14 -7.54
CA VAL A 50 -13.33 5.81 -7.14
C VAL A 50 -12.49 4.91 -6.24
N PHE A 51 -13.09 4.29 -5.23
CA PHE A 51 -12.42 3.50 -4.20
C PHE A 51 -12.61 1.98 -4.37
N GLY A 52 -13.29 1.54 -5.42
CA GLY A 52 -13.44 0.13 -5.74
C GLY A 52 -12.12 -0.55 -6.10
N ASP A 53 -12.06 -1.85 -5.90
CA ASP A 53 -10.88 -2.67 -6.21
C ASP A 53 -10.58 -2.62 -7.72
N ARG A 54 -9.33 -2.37 -8.09
CA ARG A 54 -8.91 -2.11 -9.48
C ARG A 54 -7.89 -3.08 -10.04
N HIS A 55 -6.89 -3.44 -9.26
CA HIS A 55 -5.81 -4.31 -9.73
C HIS A 55 -5.36 -5.30 -8.66
N ASP A 56 -4.69 -6.34 -9.10
CA ASP A 56 -4.13 -7.34 -8.23
C ASP A 56 -2.73 -6.92 -7.75
N VAL A 57 -2.43 -7.30 -6.51
CA VAL A 57 -1.10 -7.14 -5.88
C VAL A 57 -0.62 -8.52 -5.48
N HIS A 58 0.52 -8.93 -6.03
CA HIS A 58 1.21 -10.16 -5.68
C HIS A 58 2.08 -9.92 -4.44
N LEU A 59 1.76 -10.62 -3.38
CA LEU A 59 2.48 -10.51 -2.11
C LEU A 59 3.74 -11.38 -2.12
N THR A 60 4.79 -10.91 -1.50
CA THR A 60 6.03 -11.67 -1.34
C THR A 60 5.75 -12.96 -0.55
N PRO A 61 6.00 -14.15 -1.12
CA PRO A 61 5.76 -15.42 -0.44
C PRO A 61 6.48 -15.48 0.90
N GLY A 62 5.76 -15.84 1.98
CA GLY A 62 6.30 -15.86 3.33
C GLY A 62 6.62 -14.47 3.92
N GLY A 63 6.31 -13.39 3.21
CA GLY A 63 6.43 -12.02 3.68
C GLY A 63 5.44 -11.67 4.81
N ALA A 64 5.59 -10.50 5.39
CA ALA A 64 4.74 -10.06 6.50
C ALA A 64 3.27 -9.96 6.09
N PHE A 65 2.99 -9.40 4.92
CA PHE A 65 1.62 -9.28 4.41
C PHE A 65 1.02 -10.64 4.03
N ALA A 66 1.76 -11.51 3.36
CA ALA A 66 1.27 -12.85 3.00
C ALA A 66 0.90 -13.66 4.24
N ARG A 67 1.71 -13.62 5.29
CA ARG A 67 1.40 -14.29 6.58
C ARG A 67 0.20 -13.65 7.29
N MET A 68 0.13 -12.32 7.34
CA MET A 68 -0.94 -11.59 8.01
C MET A 68 -2.30 -11.81 7.34
N LEU A 69 -2.32 -11.84 6.00
CA LEU A 69 -3.55 -11.93 5.21
C LEU A 69 -3.92 -13.37 4.83
N GLY A 70 -2.98 -14.33 4.96
CA GLY A 70 -3.17 -15.72 4.53
C GLY A 70 -3.41 -15.86 3.02
N LYS A 71 -2.83 -14.97 2.21
CA LYS A 71 -3.02 -14.88 0.76
C LYS A 71 -1.69 -14.58 0.06
N GLU A 72 -1.57 -15.00 -1.19
CA GLU A 72 -0.44 -14.66 -2.07
C GLU A 72 -0.80 -13.54 -3.06
N THR A 73 -2.08 -13.34 -3.31
CA THR A 73 -2.60 -12.26 -4.17
C THR A 73 -3.81 -11.62 -3.50
N ILE A 74 -3.86 -10.30 -3.55
CA ILE A 74 -4.97 -9.48 -3.07
C ILE A 74 -5.40 -8.50 -4.15
N ARG A 75 -6.63 -8.03 -4.08
CA ARG A 75 -7.14 -7.00 -4.98
C ARG A 75 -7.39 -5.72 -4.19
N VAL A 76 -6.95 -4.56 -4.75
CA VAL A 76 -6.93 -3.27 -4.04
C VAL A 76 -7.40 -2.12 -4.92
N ASN A 77 -7.81 -1.01 -4.28
CA ASN A 77 -8.08 0.26 -4.97
C ASN A 77 -6.77 0.95 -5.40
N SER A 78 -6.88 1.98 -6.25
CA SER A 78 -5.71 2.71 -6.73
C SER A 78 -6.06 4.16 -7.04
N LEU A 79 -5.45 5.09 -6.31
CA LEU A 79 -5.74 6.53 -6.36
C LEU A 79 -4.47 7.40 -6.33
N HIS A 80 -3.35 6.90 -6.89
CA HIS A 80 -2.07 7.60 -6.84
C HIS A 80 -1.46 7.79 -8.23
N GLY A 81 -0.77 8.90 -8.48
CA GLY A 81 0.05 9.11 -9.67
C GLY A 81 1.53 8.87 -9.38
N GLN A 82 1.95 9.21 -8.17
CA GLN A 82 3.31 9.03 -7.68
C GLN A 82 3.47 7.65 -7.05
N GLY A 83 4.66 7.09 -7.13
CA GLY A 83 4.99 5.81 -6.49
C GLY A 83 6.48 5.63 -6.26
N ILE A 84 6.87 4.55 -5.60
CA ILE A 84 8.27 4.22 -5.34
C ILE A 84 8.95 3.86 -6.68
N LEU A 85 10.08 4.55 -6.94
CA LEU A 85 10.99 4.21 -8.05
C LEU A 85 12.08 3.26 -7.55
N GLU A 86 12.83 3.68 -6.54
CA GLU A 86 13.88 2.87 -5.91
C GLU A 86 13.60 2.72 -4.42
N PRO A 87 13.52 1.49 -3.90
CA PRO A 87 13.37 1.27 -2.47
C PRO A 87 14.59 1.76 -1.67
N GLY A 88 14.33 2.37 -0.52
CA GLY A 88 15.38 2.76 0.43
C GLY A 88 16.08 1.54 1.05
N LYS A 89 17.28 1.75 1.62
CA LYS A 89 18.18 0.67 2.11
C LYS A 89 17.55 -0.32 3.12
N ARG A 90 16.54 0.11 3.88
CA ARG A 90 15.84 -0.72 4.86
C ARG A 90 14.40 -1.04 4.43
N VAL A 91 14.03 -0.61 3.24
CA VAL A 91 12.70 -0.89 2.70
C VAL A 91 12.71 -2.26 2.03
N VAL A 92 11.88 -3.16 2.53
CA VAL A 92 11.67 -4.49 1.95
C VAL A 92 10.33 -4.47 1.22
N VAL A 93 10.35 -4.83 -0.05
CA VAL A 93 9.14 -4.94 -0.87
C VAL A 93 8.36 -6.18 -0.45
N GLU A 94 7.10 -6.00 -0.11
CA GLU A 94 6.19 -7.03 0.36
C GLU A 94 5.04 -7.32 -0.60
N GLY A 95 4.81 -6.42 -1.57
CA GLY A 95 3.78 -6.62 -2.59
C GLY A 95 4.00 -5.73 -3.80
N VAL A 96 3.70 -6.28 -4.98
CA VAL A 96 3.91 -5.63 -6.28
C VAL A 96 2.68 -5.86 -7.16
N ALA A 97 2.20 -4.81 -7.83
CA ALA A 97 1.15 -4.92 -8.84
C ALA A 97 1.66 -5.65 -10.09
N GLU A 98 0.76 -6.12 -10.96
CA GLU A 98 1.10 -6.84 -12.19
C GLU A 98 2.04 -6.05 -13.12
N ASP A 99 1.94 -4.73 -13.10
CA ASP A 99 2.81 -3.83 -13.89
C ASP A 99 4.16 -3.54 -13.22
N GLY A 100 4.42 -4.14 -12.05
CA GLY A 100 5.65 -3.96 -11.27
C GLY A 100 5.64 -2.75 -10.35
N THR A 101 4.51 -2.05 -10.16
CA THR A 101 4.39 -0.97 -9.19
C THR A 101 4.46 -1.52 -7.76
N ILE A 102 5.31 -0.93 -6.91
CA ILE A 102 5.44 -1.34 -5.51
C ILE A 102 4.22 -0.85 -4.73
N GLU A 103 3.48 -1.80 -4.15
CA GLU A 103 2.21 -1.55 -3.48
C GLU A 103 2.25 -1.81 -1.96
N ALA A 104 3.21 -2.61 -1.48
CA ALA A 104 3.36 -2.89 -0.06
C ALA A 104 4.84 -2.99 0.32
N ILE A 105 5.17 -2.43 1.49
CA ILE A 105 6.52 -2.44 2.04
C ILE A 105 6.50 -2.74 3.54
N ARG A 106 7.65 -3.19 4.05
CA ARG A 106 7.99 -3.16 5.47
C ARG A 106 9.36 -2.54 5.69
N ILE A 107 9.61 -2.06 6.89
CA ILE A 107 10.94 -1.61 7.29
C ILE A 107 11.68 -2.79 7.93
N ALA A 108 12.84 -3.14 7.38
CA ALA A 108 13.71 -4.15 7.96
C ALA A 108 14.22 -3.71 9.33
N ASP A 109 14.38 -4.68 10.23
CA ASP A 109 14.92 -4.47 11.58
C ASP A 109 14.19 -3.41 12.41
N ALA A 110 12.92 -3.15 12.08
CA ALA A 110 12.07 -2.34 12.93
C ALA A 110 11.78 -3.08 14.25
N ALA A 111 11.83 -2.37 15.37
CA ALA A 111 11.56 -2.94 16.70
C ALA A 111 10.10 -3.37 16.90
N GLY A 112 9.24 -3.16 15.91
CA GLY A 112 7.83 -3.51 15.93
C GLY A 112 7.20 -3.34 14.57
N PHE A 113 5.86 -3.23 14.55
CA PHE A 113 5.08 -3.06 13.35
C PHE A 113 5.47 -1.78 12.60
N ALA A 114 5.99 -1.92 11.39
CA ALA A 114 6.36 -0.82 10.50
C ALA A 114 6.09 -1.23 9.06
N LEU A 115 4.83 -1.07 8.63
CA LEU A 115 4.33 -1.46 7.33
C LEU A 115 3.80 -0.26 6.56
N GLY A 116 3.86 -0.33 5.23
CA GLY A 116 3.28 0.65 4.33
C GLY A 116 2.51 -0.01 3.19
N VAL A 117 1.41 0.64 2.78
CA VAL A 117 0.57 0.23 1.65
C VAL A 117 0.33 1.42 0.73
N GLN A 118 0.32 1.18 -0.59
CA GLN A 118 0.10 2.25 -1.57
C GLN A 118 -1.39 2.51 -1.82
N TRP A 119 -2.23 1.48 -1.69
CA TRP A 119 -3.69 1.63 -1.77
C TRP A 119 -4.27 2.36 -0.55
N HIS A 120 -5.49 2.83 -0.66
CA HIS A 120 -6.24 3.48 0.41
C HIS A 120 -6.99 2.44 1.26
N ALA A 121 -6.25 1.85 2.21
CA ALA A 121 -6.77 0.82 3.12
C ALA A 121 -7.80 1.35 4.12
N GLU A 122 -7.80 2.66 4.37
CA GLU A 122 -8.76 3.33 5.25
C GLU A 122 -10.18 3.41 4.67
N TYR A 123 -10.31 3.20 3.34
CA TYR A 123 -11.63 3.11 2.74
C TYR A 123 -12.27 1.77 3.08
N ASP A 124 -13.41 1.84 3.74
CA ASP A 124 -14.29 0.71 4.08
C ASP A 124 -13.63 -0.52 4.74
N PRO A 125 -12.82 -0.36 5.81
CA PRO A 125 -12.21 -1.49 6.49
C PRO A 125 -13.22 -2.40 7.19
N GLN A 126 -14.48 -1.95 7.34
CA GLN A 126 -15.54 -2.76 7.93
C GLN A 126 -16.06 -3.84 6.97
N ARG A 127 -16.13 -3.57 5.68
CA ARG A 127 -16.60 -4.53 4.66
C ARG A 127 -15.45 -5.25 3.97
N ASN A 128 -14.32 -4.55 3.74
CA ASN A 128 -13.16 -5.14 3.07
C ASN A 128 -12.30 -5.97 4.04
N PRO A 129 -12.20 -7.31 3.87
CA PRO A 129 -11.49 -8.18 4.79
C PRO A 129 -9.97 -7.97 4.81
N ILE A 130 -9.38 -7.51 3.69
CA ILE A 130 -7.95 -7.20 3.57
C ILE A 130 -7.61 -5.98 4.44
N ASN A 131 -8.36 -4.90 4.25
CA ASN A 131 -8.17 -3.66 5.02
C ASN A 131 -8.45 -3.89 6.51
N ARG A 132 -9.50 -4.67 6.83
CA ARG A 132 -9.81 -5.04 8.22
C ARG A 132 -8.66 -5.79 8.89
N ALA A 133 -8.06 -6.77 8.21
CA ALA A 133 -6.95 -7.55 8.74
C ALA A 133 -5.72 -6.66 9.00
N LEU A 134 -5.41 -5.73 8.08
CA LEU A 134 -4.32 -4.76 8.24
C LEU A 134 -4.52 -3.87 9.47
N PHE A 135 -5.69 -3.26 9.62
CA PHE A 135 -5.99 -2.40 10.77
C PHE A 135 -6.06 -3.17 12.09
N ARG A 136 -6.53 -4.41 12.06
CA ARG A 136 -6.51 -5.28 13.24
C ARG A 136 -5.08 -5.55 13.71
N ALA A 137 -4.19 -5.96 12.80
CA ALA A 137 -2.78 -6.21 13.11
C ALA A 137 -2.08 -4.95 13.64
N PHE A 138 -2.37 -3.78 13.05
CA PHE A 138 -1.86 -2.51 13.54
C PHE A 138 -2.38 -2.20 14.96
N GLY A 139 -3.67 -2.38 15.20
CA GLY A 139 -4.29 -2.17 16.53
C GLY A 139 -3.71 -3.08 17.61
N GLU A 140 -3.46 -4.35 17.29
CA GLU A 140 -2.79 -5.31 18.18
C GLU A 140 -1.35 -4.86 18.50
N ALA A 141 -0.61 -4.36 17.51
CA ALA A 141 0.73 -3.82 17.72
C ALA A 141 0.72 -2.56 18.61
N VAL A 142 -0.26 -1.66 18.43
CA VAL A 142 -0.43 -0.48 19.29
C VAL A 142 -0.76 -0.90 20.74
N ALA A 143 -1.64 -1.86 20.92
CA ALA A 143 -2.01 -2.37 22.27
C ALA A 143 -0.82 -3.00 22.99
N THR A 144 0.02 -3.75 22.28
CA THR A 144 1.24 -4.36 22.81
C THR A 144 2.28 -3.29 23.18
N PHE A 145 2.46 -2.28 22.33
CA PHE A 145 3.37 -1.18 22.59
C PHE A 145 3.05 -0.41 23.87
N LYS A 146 1.77 -0.12 24.12
CA LYS A 146 1.31 0.55 25.36
C LYS A 146 1.60 -0.26 26.64
N ARG A 147 1.66 -1.59 26.54
CA ARG A 147 1.95 -2.45 27.68
C ARG A 147 3.44 -2.54 28.00
N ALA A 148 4.29 -2.27 27.02
CA ALA A 148 5.75 -2.31 27.19
C ALA A 148 6.35 -0.98 27.68
N ALA A 149 5.58 0.10 27.68
CA ALA A 149 5.95 1.43 28.18
C ALA A 149 5.52 1.61 29.64
#